data_75776b24074df9fd84e2ec2407eed585
#
_entry.id   75776b24074df9fd84e2ec2407eed585
#
_cell.length_a   1.000
_cell.length_b   1.000
_cell.length_c   1.000
_cell.angle_alpha   90.00
_cell.angle_beta   90.00
_cell.angle_gamma   90.00
#
_symmetry.space_group_name_H-M   'P 1'
#
loop_
_entity.id
_entity.type
_entity.pdbx_description
1 polymer ?
#
loop_
_entity_poly.entity_id
_entity_poly.type
_entity_poly.pdbx_seq_one_letter_code
_entity_poly.pdbx_strand_id
1 'polypeptide(L)'
;MRKAILMTLLLICALTCFAQTKVTKKVSHDKMLERFLSYVKIESQSIDEDDMTSFPMTEGQKKIARLIYDEVKAMGGKDVKVTLSNDFYVYIDIPSNVKESVPSILLMAHMDVTPEAAGDGIKPIVHRNYNGGDLVLPGGITLSPNSPEGAHLKDLVGKTIVTSDGSTLLGADDKTGCAVLISLVEEIINNPKFKHGRVMVALSQNEDVGKAALRYDPKVFGDKPDVVIDVDGDSHDRFSVANFTAEFHTYYFKGNDVHPGHAKEGKYGDARTAAAYFVGQIPPEIHPSARDGEQGYVHCYSIEHPADENGNIIKTDYVVKVRLRYFDKNEGEYQKRILAESMTKTQLAFPNLTVTKTGDVTQYENIAYTLPSFLPSMIEKASSDAGMPMSPRSERGGTTSAMMVAKFPDAMPGGSGIYSGQQAEHSCYEWTCIDELLTLVNVCENLITEIANK
;
A
#
# COMPACT_ATOMS: atom_id res chain seq x y z
N MET A 1 23.29 -12.57 70.22
CA MET A 1 22.09 -12.94 69.46
C MET A 1 21.44 -11.75 68.71
N ARG A 2 21.26 -10.55 69.30
CA ARG A 2 20.62 -9.41 68.60
C ARG A 2 21.40 -8.83 67.41
N LYS A 3 22.75 -8.89 67.38
CA LYS A 3 23.56 -8.40 66.25
C LYS A 3 23.59 -9.33 65.03
N ALA A 4 23.37 -10.64 65.23
CA ALA A 4 23.31 -11.61 64.11
C ALA A 4 21.98 -11.55 63.38
N ILE A 5 20.88 -11.25 64.08
CA ILE A 5 19.54 -11.13 63.48
C ILE A 5 19.43 -9.86 62.62
N LEU A 6 20.15 -8.75 63.03
CA LEU A 6 20.13 -7.51 62.25
C LEU A 6 20.92 -7.60 60.95
N MET A 7 22.02 -8.38 60.90
CA MET A 7 22.80 -8.63 59.69
C MET A 7 22.08 -9.55 58.72
N THR A 8 21.32 -10.51 59.20
CA THR A 8 20.52 -11.43 58.35
C THR A 8 19.34 -10.71 57.70
N LEU A 9 18.68 -9.80 58.44
CA LEU A 9 17.59 -8.96 57.87
C LEU A 9 18.11 -7.93 56.85
N LEU A 10 19.30 -7.37 57.00
CA LEU A 10 19.93 -6.48 56.01
C LEU A 10 20.37 -7.24 54.76
N LEU A 11 20.82 -8.50 54.84
CA LEU A 11 21.19 -9.31 53.69
C LEU A 11 19.94 -9.79 52.93
N ILE A 12 18.81 -10.04 53.59
CA ILE A 12 17.54 -10.40 52.94
C ILE A 12 16.95 -9.19 52.23
N CYS A 13 17.01 -7.98 52.81
CA CYS A 13 16.60 -6.74 52.10
C CYS A 13 17.49 -6.38 50.91
N ALA A 14 18.81 -6.72 50.95
CA ALA A 14 19.70 -6.47 49.82
C ALA A 14 19.50 -7.46 48.66
N LEU A 15 19.01 -8.69 48.93
CA LEU A 15 18.73 -9.71 47.88
C LEU A 15 17.35 -9.55 47.24
N THR A 16 16.42 -8.80 47.87
CA THR A 16 15.11 -8.49 47.23
C THR A 16 15.11 -7.25 46.33
N CYS A 17 16.22 -6.50 46.28
CA CYS A 17 16.31 -5.26 45.51
C CYS A 17 16.94 -5.44 44.11
N PHE A 18 17.20 -6.69 43.64
CA PHE A 18 17.74 -6.97 42.31
C PHE A 18 16.85 -7.83 41.43
N ALA A 19 15.56 -7.92 41.72
CA ALA A 19 14.59 -8.19 40.68
C ALA A 19 14.25 -6.86 40.00
N GLN A 20 15.20 -6.30 39.22
CA GLN A 20 14.85 -5.38 38.17
C GLN A 20 13.88 -6.11 37.27
N THR A 21 12.60 -5.87 37.44
CA THR A 21 11.63 -6.02 36.36
C THR A 21 12.25 -5.27 35.19
N LYS A 22 12.77 -6.00 34.18
CA LYS A 22 13.05 -5.41 32.89
C LYS A 22 11.71 -4.81 32.46
N VAL A 23 11.54 -3.52 32.67
CA VAL A 23 10.45 -2.74 32.10
C VAL A 23 10.57 -3.00 30.59
N THR A 24 9.53 -3.54 30.00
CA THR A 24 9.43 -3.70 28.56
C THR A 24 9.66 -2.32 27.95
N LYS A 25 10.78 -2.14 27.27
CA LYS A 25 11.18 -0.83 26.80
C LYS A 25 10.45 -0.55 25.50
N LYS A 26 9.31 0.10 25.61
CA LYS A 26 8.57 0.64 24.45
C LYS A 26 9.47 1.62 23.69
N VAL A 27 9.28 1.70 22.38
CA VAL A 27 9.94 2.71 21.55
C VAL A 27 9.50 4.09 22.03
N SER A 28 10.47 4.96 22.31
CA SER A 28 10.20 6.31 22.78
C SER A 28 9.72 7.21 21.64
N HIS A 29 9.00 8.28 21.99
CA HIS A 29 8.55 9.30 21.05
C HIS A 29 9.71 9.86 20.20
N ASP A 30 10.82 10.23 20.85
CA ASP A 30 11.97 10.77 20.11
C ASP A 30 12.60 9.71 19.18
N LYS A 31 12.64 8.45 19.58
CA LYS A 31 13.17 7.39 18.71
C LYS A 31 12.28 7.14 17.50
N MET A 32 10.94 7.16 17.67
CA MET A 32 10.01 7.07 16.54
C MET A 32 10.21 8.23 15.58
N LEU A 33 10.31 9.46 16.11
CA LEU A 33 10.57 10.66 15.33
C LEU A 33 11.90 10.56 14.57
N GLU A 34 13.00 10.18 15.24
CA GLU A 34 14.32 10.02 14.62
C GLU A 34 14.29 8.96 13.51
N ARG A 35 13.64 7.81 13.74
CA ARG A 35 13.47 6.74 12.75
C ARG A 35 12.74 7.26 11.51
N PHE A 36 11.56 7.84 11.69
CA PHE A 36 10.78 8.40 10.61
C PHE A 36 11.54 9.46 9.82
N LEU A 37 12.17 10.43 10.51
CA LEU A 37 12.99 11.47 9.88
C LEU A 37 14.20 10.91 9.11
N SER A 38 14.75 9.78 9.52
CA SER A 38 15.85 9.14 8.80
C SER A 38 15.39 8.52 7.49
N TYR A 39 14.14 8.00 7.45
CA TYR A 39 13.56 7.39 6.25
C TYR A 39 13.11 8.44 5.22
N VAL A 40 12.39 9.48 5.65
CA VAL A 40 11.86 10.50 4.72
C VAL A 40 12.95 11.35 4.07
N LYS A 41 14.12 11.47 4.68
CA LYS A 41 15.28 12.18 4.08
C LYS A 41 15.93 11.42 2.91
N ILE A 42 15.53 10.17 2.66
CA ILE A 42 15.99 9.40 1.51
C ILE A 42 14.98 9.57 0.37
N GLU A 43 15.45 10.11 -0.72
CA GLU A 43 14.67 10.34 -1.95
C GLU A 43 14.43 9.00 -2.66
N SER A 44 13.34 8.31 -2.32
CA SER A 44 13.02 6.96 -2.82
C SER A 44 11.89 6.94 -3.85
N GLN A 45 11.76 8.01 -4.63
CA GLN A 45 10.70 8.15 -5.62
C GLN A 45 10.76 7.02 -6.65
N SER A 46 9.59 6.43 -6.94
CA SER A 46 9.39 5.43 -7.98
C SER A 46 9.41 6.07 -9.36
N ILE A 47 9.66 5.25 -10.39
CA ILE A 47 9.59 5.66 -11.79
C ILE A 47 8.33 5.07 -12.38
N ASP A 48 7.40 5.94 -12.78
CA ASP A 48 6.20 5.52 -13.51
C ASP A 48 6.55 5.28 -14.99
N GLU A 49 6.34 4.05 -15.43
CA GLU A 49 6.48 3.62 -16.81
C GLU A 49 5.22 2.86 -17.21
N ASP A 50 4.73 3.12 -18.41
CA ASP A 50 3.56 2.41 -18.98
C ASP A 50 3.76 0.89 -19.11
N ASP A 51 5.00 0.41 -19.03
CA ASP A 51 5.33 -1.02 -19.05
C ASP A 51 5.10 -1.66 -17.68
N MET A 52 3.99 -2.40 -17.55
CA MET A 52 3.64 -3.15 -16.34
C MET A 52 4.58 -4.34 -16.04
N THR A 53 5.58 -4.62 -16.88
CA THR A 53 6.57 -5.69 -16.68
C THR A 53 7.92 -5.18 -16.25
N SER A 54 8.23 -3.90 -16.49
CA SER A 54 9.47 -3.25 -16.07
C SER A 54 9.45 -2.96 -14.56
N PHE A 55 10.62 -2.99 -13.95
CA PHE A 55 10.80 -2.71 -12.52
C PHE A 55 12.04 -1.83 -12.31
N PRO A 56 12.00 -0.58 -12.79
CA PRO A 56 13.12 0.33 -12.63
C PRO A 56 13.29 0.70 -11.14
N MET A 57 14.55 0.72 -10.68
CA MET A 57 14.89 1.02 -9.30
C MET A 57 15.76 2.25 -9.21
N THR A 58 15.29 3.26 -8.48
CA THR A 58 16.12 4.43 -8.15
C THR A 58 17.17 4.10 -7.09
N GLU A 59 18.25 4.88 -7.04
CA GLU A 59 19.26 4.71 -5.99
C GLU A 59 18.72 5.03 -4.60
N GLY A 60 17.71 5.89 -4.49
CA GLY A 60 17.01 6.18 -3.24
C GLY A 60 16.27 4.96 -2.69
N GLN A 61 15.54 4.24 -3.54
CA GLN A 61 14.86 3.00 -3.16
C GLN A 61 15.85 1.95 -2.64
N LYS A 62 17.02 1.82 -3.28
CA LYS A 62 18.07 0.91 -2.81
C LYS A 62 18.70 1.38 -1.49
N LYS A 63 18.83 2.69 -1.27
CA LYS A 63 19.40 3.25 -0.03
C LYS A 63 18.49 3.02 1.17
N ILE A 64 17.19 3.29 1.05
CA ILE A 64 16.26 3.09 2.16
C ILE A 64 16.15 1.61 2.52
N ALA A 65 16.12 0.70 1.54
CA ALA A 65 16.10 -0.74 1.80
C ALA A 65 17.33 -1.22 2.58
N ARG A 66 18.52 -0.75 2.20
CA ARG A 66 19.77 -1.04 2.95
C ARG A 66 19.76 -0.45 4.34
N LEU A 67 19.30 0.79 4.50
CA LEU A 67 19.20 1.44 5.81
C LEU A 67 18.33 0.60 6.76
N ILE A 68 17.13 0.22 6.34
CA ILE A 68 16.20 -0.56 7.16
C ILE A 68 16.76 -1.96 7.43
N TYR A 69 17.32 -2.63 6.42
CA TYR A 69 17.97 -3.92 6.60
C TYR A 69 19.06 -3.88 7.64
N ASP A 70 19.97 -2.90 7.56
CA ASP A 70 21.08 -2.73 8.50
C ASP A 70 20.58 -2.36 9.89
N GLU A 71 19.55 -1.52 10.01
CA GLU A 71 18.91 -1.16 11.29
C GLU A 71 18.37 -2.39 12.00
N VAL A 72 17.56 -3.19 11.33
CA VAL A 72 16.98 -4.41 11.93
C VAL A 72 18.05 -5.42 12.26
N LYS A 73 19.04 -5.58 11.41
CA LYS A 73 20.18 -6.48 11.65
C LYS A 73 20.98 -6.06 12.89
N ALA A 74 21.15 -4.76 13.13
CA ALA A 74 21.83 -4.22 14.31
C ALA A 74 21.00 -4.41 15.61
N MET A 75 19.68 -4.51 15.54
CA MET A 75 18.84 -4.84 16.71
C MET A 75 19.15 -6.26 17.23
N GLY A 76 19.59 -7.17 16.35
CA GLY A 76 19.83 -8.56 16.69
C GLY A 76 18.50 -9.31 16.91
N GLY A 77 18.48 -10.13 17.94
CA GLY A 77 17.31 -10.96 18.26
C GLY A 77 17.61 -12.43 18.01
N LYS A 78 17.27 -13.25 19.00
CA LYS A 78 17.45 -14.69 18.87
C LYS A 78 16.49 -15.23 17.82
N ASP A 79 17.03 -15.92 16.82
CA ASP A 79 16.30 -16.56 15.74
C ASP A 79 15.54 -15.60 14.77
N VAL A 80 15.72 -14.28 14.87
CA VAL A 80 15.19 -13.31 13.92
C VAL A 80 16.01 -13.35 12.64
N LYS A 81 15.36 -13.61 11.53
CA LYS A 81 15.99 -13.65 10.21
C LYS A 81 15.62 -12.39 9.43
N VAL A 82 16.63 -11.68 8.94
CA VAL A 82 16.47 -10.52 8.07
C VAL A 82 17.09 -10.81 6.72
N THR A 83 16.36 -10.55 5.65
CA THR A 83 16.80 -10.80 4.27
C THR A 83 16.59 -9.54 3.44
N LEU A 84 17.63 -9.09 2.74
CA LEU A 84 17.55 -8.10 1.67
C LEU A 84 17.61 -8.86 0.34
N SER A 85 16.56 -8.78 -0.47
CA SER A 85 16.54 -9.44 -1.78
C SER A 85 17.40 -8.70 -2.81
N ASN A 86 17.62 -9.35 -3.96
CA ASN A 86 18.32 -8.71 -5.09
C ASN A 86 17.54 -7.51 -5.66
N ASP A 87 16.21 -7.52 -5.52
CA ASP A 87 15.32 -6.45 -5.92
C ASP A 87 14.98 -5.49 -4.76
N PHE A 88 15.82 -5.48 -3.71
CA PHE A 88 15.76 -4.58 -2.56
C PHE A 88 14.45 -4.60 -1.76
N TYR A 89 13.75 -5.75 -1.72
CA TYR A 89 12.73 -5.99 -0.71
C TYR A 89 13.40 -6.36 0.61
N VAL A 90 12.85 -5.87 1.71
CA VAL A 90 13.33 -6.25 3.06
C VAL A 90 12.31 -7.21 3.67
N TYR A 91 12.76 -8.41 4.02
CA TYR A 91 11.96 -9.44 4.67
C TYR A 91 12.47 -9.72 6.07
N ILE A 92 11.57 -9.75 7.05
CA ILE A 92 11.90 -10.06 8.45
C ILE A 92 11.00 -11.20 8.90
N ASP A 93 11.61 -12.23 9.49
CA ASP A 93 10.92 -13.44 9.94
C ASP A 93 11.25 -13.67 11.42
N ILE A 94 10.23 -13.56 12.26
CA ILE A 94 10.29 -13.75 13.70
C ILE A 94 9.51 -15.02 14.04
N PRO A 95 10.18 -16.12 14.46
CA PRO A 95 9.51 -17.37 14.75
C PRO A 95 8.57 -17.25 15.95
N SER A 96 7.51 -18.06 15.98
CA SER A 96 6.60 -18.15 17.13
C SER A 96 7.35 -18.43 18.43
N ASN A 97 6.96 -17.77 19.52
CA ASN A 97 7.48 -18.02 20.87
C ASN A 97 6.46 -18.73 21.78
N VAL A 98 5.30 -19.13 21.24
CA VAL A 98 4.32 -19.99 21.92
C VAL A 98 4.46 -21.44 21.44
N LYS A 99 4.01 -22.41 22.25
CA LYS A 99 4.09 -23.85 21.92
C LYS A 99 2.90 -24.31 21.10
N GLU A 100 1.81 -23.66 21.25
CA GLU A 100 0.55 -23.92 20.56
C GLU A 100 0.69 -23.54 19.07
N SER A 101 -0.02 -24.27 18.22
CA SER A 101 -0.13 -23.92 16.81
C SER A 101 -1.15 -22.76 16.71
N VAL A 102 -0.63 -21.57 16.47
CA VAL A 102 -1.44 -20.35 16.29
C VAL A 102 -1.21 -19.75 14.91
N PRO A 103 -2.18 -19.00 14.37
CA PRO A 103 -2.03 -18.40 13.04
C PRO A 103 -0.79 -17.49 12.94
N SER A 104 -0.17 -17.51 11.79
CA SER A 104 0.93 -16.62 11.40
C SER A 104 0.39 -15.31 10.83
N ILE A 105 1.13 -14.21 10.99
CA ILE A 105 0.79 -12.90 10.44
C ILE A 105 1.93 -12.37 9.57
N LEU A 106 1.57 -11.84 8.39
CA LEU A 106 2.43 -11.03 7.54
C LEU A 106 1.97 -9.59 7.61
N LEU A 107 2.88 -8.70 7.98
CA LEU A 107 2.70 -7.25 7.99
C LEU A 107 3.45 -6.65 6.81
N MET A 108 2.83 -5.74 6.06
CA MET A 108 3.40 -5.14 4.87
C MET A 108 3.36 -3.62 4.95
N ALA A 109 4.30 -2.99 4.25
CA ALA A 109 4.43 -1.55 4.02
C ALA A 109 5.30 -1.34 2.79
N HIS A 110 5.36 -0.13 2.22
CA HIS A 110 6.27 0.15 1.12
C HIS A 110 7.30 1.25 1.43
N MET A 111 8.42 1.20 0.70
CA MET A 111 9.59 2.06 0.96
C MET A 111 9.77 3.17 -0.08
N ASP A 112 9.11 3.05 -1.23
CA ASP A 112 9.12 4.06 -2.26
C ASP A 112 8.16 5.20 -1.95
N VAL A 113 8.17 6.24 -2.75
CA VAL A 113 7.21 7.34 -2.73
C VAL A 113 6.77 7.65 -4.16
N THR A 114 5.57 8.19 -4.29
CA THR A 114 4.92 8.47 -5.57
C THR A 114 5.71 9.42 -6.47
N PRO A 115 5.67 9.24 -7.81
CA PRO A 115 6.13 10.24 -8.77
C PRO A 115 5.13 11.37 -9.05
N GLU A 116 3.91 11.33 -8.48
CA GLU A 116 2.84 12.31 -8.75
C GLU A 116 3.12 13.69 -8.14
N ALA A 117 3.96 13.77 -7.11
CA ALA A 117 4.41 15.01 -6.50
C ALA A 117 5.94 15.06 -6.45
N ALA A 118 6.51 16.27 -6.30
CA ALA A 118 7.96 16.43 -6.18
C ALA A 118 8.49 15.69 -4.94
N GLY A 119 9.43 14.78 -5.13
CA GLY A 119 10.03 13.95 -4.07
C GLY A 119 11.52 14.19 -3.84
N ASP A 120 12.11 15.19 -4.50
CA ASP A 120 13.53 15.52 -4.40
C ASP A 120 13.80 16.63 -3.37
N GLY A 121 14.80 16.45 -2.53
CA GLY A 121 15.21 17.49 -1.56
C GLY A 121 14.21 17.68 -0.42
N ILE A 122 13.57 16.62 0.04
CA ILE A 122 12.59 16.65 1.13
C ILE A 122 13.20 17.29 2.40
N LYS A 123 12.52 18.33 2.93
CA LYS A 123 12.92 19.05 4.14
C LYS A 123 11.82 18.92 5.19
N PRO A 124 11.87 17.89 6.03
CA PRO A 124 10.87 17.69 7.07
C PRO A 124 10.93 18.78 8.14
N ILE A 125 9.76 19.29 8.53
CA ILE A 125 9.58 20.27 9.61
C ILE A 125 8.82 19.61 10.76
N VAL A 126 9.35 19.72 11.97
CA VAL A 126 8.75 19.14 13.18
C VAL A 126 8.02 20.23 13.96
N HIS A 127 6.72 20.12 14.07
CA HIS A 127 5.85 21.01 14.84
C HIS A 127 5.50 20.34 16.18
N ARG A 128 6.34 20.57 17.21
CA ARG A 128 6.10 20.01 18.56
C ARG A 128 5.00 20.80 19.27
N ASN A 129 4.19 20.13 20.08
CA ASN A 129 3.07 20.74 20.83
C ASN A 129 2.17 21.58 19.90
N TYR A 130 1.68 20.95 18.82
CA TYR A 130 0.79 21.62 17.86
C TYR A 130 -0.34 22.38 18.57
N ASN A 131 -0.54 23.63 18.22
CA ASN A 131 -1.43 24.56 18.93
C ASN A 131 -2.89 24.59 18.42
N GLY A 132 -3.21 23.80 17.36
CA GLY A 132 -4.54 23.74 16.77
C GLY A 132 -4.78 24.76 15.65
N GLY A 133 -3.79 25.61 15.31
CA GLY A 133 -3.89 26.61 14.25
C GLY A 133 -3.33 26.16 12.90
N ASP A 134 -3.38 27.04 11.92
CA ASP A 134 -2.80 26.82 10.60
C ASP A 134 -1.28 26.63 10.67
N LEU A 135 -0.76 25.69 9.89
CA LEU A 135 0.67 25.49 9.68
C LEU A 135 1.07 26.15 8.34
N VAL A 136 1.68 27.33 8.42
CA VAL A 136 2.19 28.05 7.24
C VAL A 136 3.56 27.49 6.90
N LEU A 137 3.70 26.86 5.74
CA LEU A 137 4.92 26.20 5.31
C LEU A 137 5.78 27.11 4.42
N PRO A 138 7.12 27.02 4.50
CA PRO A 138 8.02 27.88 3.73
C PRO A 138 7.82 27.83 2.21
N GLY A 139 7.33 26.72 1.66
CA GLY A 139 7.00 26.54 0.25
C GLY A 139 5.78 27.32 -0.24
N GLY A 140 5.13 28.12 0.64
CA GLY A 140 4.06 29.03 0.30
C GLY A 140 2.66 28.41 0.39
N ILE A 141 2.53 27.20 0.91
CA ILE A 141 1.23 26.58 1.20
C ILE A 141 0.89 26.68 2.68
N THR A 142 -0.39 26.56 3.01
CA THR A 142 -0.89 26.53 4.39
C THR A 142 -1.69 25.26 4.59
N LEU A 143 -1.21 24.40 5.50
CA LEU A 143 -1.97 23.27 5.97
C LEU A 143 -2.88 23.70 7.11
N SER A 144 -4.20 23.70 6.87
CA SER A 144 -5.20 24.23 7.81
C SER A 144 -6.09 23.11 8.35
N PRO A 145 -6.40 23.11 9.67
CA PRO A 145 -7.41 22.20 10.20
C PRO A 145 -8.81 22.42 9.62
N ASN A 146 -9.03 23.51 8.86
CA ASN A 146 -10.29 23.81 8.18
C ASN A 146 -10.28 23.43 6.69
N SER A 147 -9.15 22.94 6.15
CA SER A 147 -9.09 22.38 4.80
C SER A 147 -9.30 20.86 4.83
N PRO A 148 -9.66 20.23 3.70
CA PRO A 148 -9.76 18.77 3.62
C PRO A 148 -8.47 18.06 4.02
N GLU A 149 -7.32 18.56 3.55
CA GLU A 149 -5.98 17.96 3.75
C GLU A 149 -5.54 17.99 5.22
N GLY A 150 -6.02 18.97 5.99
CA GLY A 150 -5.65 19.15 7.40
C GLY A 150 -6.80 18.88 8.39
N ALA A 151 -7.93 18.34 7.95
CA ALA A 151 -9.13 18.22 8.79
C ALA A 151 -8.88 17.44 10.09
N HIS A 152 -8.06 16.41 10.06
CA HIS A 152 -7.70 15.59 11.23
C HIS A 152 -6.81 16.33 12.24
N LEU A 153 -6.12 17.41 11.86
CA LEU A 153 -5.32 18.20 12.80
C LEU A 153 -6.12 18.75 13.99
N LYS A 154 -7.47 18.88 13.85
CA LYS A 154 -8.36 19.32 14.94
C LYS A 154 -8.25 18.44 16.18
N ASP A 155 -7.98 17.16 15.99
CA ASP A 155 -7.95 16.15 17.06
C ASP A 155 -6.54 16.01 17.67
N LEU A 156 -5.54 16.69 17.08
CA LEU A 156 -4.13 16.49 17.38
C LEU A 156 -3.47 17.66 18.12
N VAL A 157 -4.25 18.52 18.77
CA VAL A 157 -3.71 19.62 19.59
C VAL A 157 -2.81 19.06 20.71
N GLY A 158 -1.61 19.62 20.84
CA GLY A 158 -0.58 19.18 21.81
C GLY A 158 0.31 18.04 21.31
N LYS A 159 0.03 17.48 20.12
CA LYS A 159 0.81 16.40 19.50
C LYS A 159 2.00 16.92 18.71
N THR A 160 2.81 16.00 18.23
CA THR A 160 3.95 16.30 17.35
C THR A 160 3.57 15.99 15.91
N ILE A 161 3.42 17.03 15.09
CA ILE A 161 3.14 16.93 13.66
C ILE A 161 4.44 17.06 12.88
N VAL A 162 4.59 16.30 11.79
CA VAL A 162 5.68 16.44 10.83
C VAL A 162 5.09 16.72 9.46
N THR A 163 5.61 17.78 8.79
CA THR A 163 5.27 18.15 7.41
C THR A 163 6.55 18.20 6.58
N SER A 164 6.44 18.30 5.25
CA SER A 164 7.53 18.85 4.43
C SER A 164 7.62 20.37 4.61
N ASP A 165 8.52 21.03 3.86
CA ASP A 165 8.52 22.49 3.78
C ASP A 165 7.40 23.05 2.86
N GLY A 166 6.58 22.18 2.26
CA GLY A 166 5.50 22.54 1.34
C GLY A 166 5.93 22.69 -0.11
N SER A 167 7.21 22.47 -0.44
CA SER A 167 7.71 22.44 -1.83
C SER A 167 7.76 21.03 -2.43
N THR A 168 7.69 20.00 -1.57
CA THR A 168 7.71 18.58 -1.93
C THR A 168 6.65 17.82 -1.14
N LEU A 169 6.39 16.56 -1.51
CA LEU A 169 5.77 15.61 -0.60
C LEU A 169 6.65 15.40 0.65
N LEU A 170 6.14 14.75 1.69
CA LEU A 170 6.92 14.36 2.87
C LEU A 170 7.48 12.94 2.74
N GLY A 171 6.76 12.04 2.10
CA GLY A 171 6.99 10.59 2.06
C GLY A 171 6.46 9.90 3.32
N ALA A 172 5.38 10.42 3.91
CA ALA A 172 4.64 9.73 4.95
C ALA A 172 4.03 8.45 4.40
N ASP A 173 3.53 8.49 3.19
CA ASP A 173 3.18 7.38 2.34
C ASP A 173 4.44 6.74 1.73
N ASP A 174 4.87 5.48 2.09
CA ASP A 174 4.41 4.76 3.30
C ASP A 174 5.59 4.50 4.25
N LYS A 175 6.47 5.53 4.39
CA LYS A 175 7.57 5.45 5.37
C LYS A 175 7.08 5.52 6.82
N THR A 176 5.82 5.94 7.04
CA THR A 176 5.14 5.81 8.34
C THR A 176 4.87 4.36 8.69
N GLY A 177 4.28 3.58 7.79
CA GLY A 177 4.10 2.14 7.95
C GLY A 177 5.43 1.43 8.16
N CYS A 178 6.47 1.78 7.38
CA CYS A 178 7.82 1.28 7.61
C CYS A 178 8.31 1.58 9.04
N ALA A 179 8.15 2.82 9.52
CA ALA A 179 8.61 3.22 10.86
C ALA A 179 7.83 2.52 11.98
N VAL A 180 6.50 2.34 11.80
CA VAL A 180 5.63 1.58 12.70
C VAL A 180 6.09 0.11 12.78
N LEU A 181 6.26 -0.55 11.64
CA LEU A 181 6.62 -1.97 11.59
C LEU A 181 8.03 -2.24 12.13
N ILE A 182 9.00 -1.38 11.83
CA ILE A 182 10.35 -1.54 12.38
C ILE A 182 10.40 -1.25 13.89
N SER A 183 9.54 -0.34 14.38
CA SER A 183 9.37 -0.11 15.82
C SER A 183 8.73 -1.32 16.51
N LEU A 184 7.72 -1.91 15.91
CA LEU A 184 7.11 -3.15 16.37
C LEU A 184 8.12 -4.31 16.46
N VAL A 185 8.94 -4.51 15.40
CA VAL A 185 10.00 -5.52 15.38
C VAL A 185 10.98 -5.28 16.54
N GLU A 186 11.38 -4.04 16.78
CA GLU A 186 12.26 -3.69 17.90
C GLU A 186 11.61 -4.02 19.26
N GLU A 187 10.32 -3.71 19.44
CA GLU A 187 9.60 -4.00 20.69
C GLU A 187 9.49 -5.51 20.92
N ILE A 188 9.18 -6.30 19.88
CA ILE A 188 9.15 -7.77 19.97
C ILE A 188 10.51 -8.34 20.38
N ILE A 189 11.59 -7.89 19.73
CA ILE A 189 12.97 -8.33 20.04
C ILE A 189 13.34 -7.99 21.50
N ASN A 190 12.97 -6.81 21.97
CA ASN A 190 13.29 -6.33 23.32
C ASN A 190 12.36 -6.86 24.41
N ASN A 191 11.24 -7.50 24.05
CA ASN A 191 10.26 -8.06 24.99
C ASN A 191 10.04 -9.56 24.81
N PRO A 192 10.95 -10.42 25.26
CA PRO A 192 10.80 -11.88 25.12
C PRO A 192 9.60 -12.47 25.90
N LYS A 193 8.90 -11.68 26.71
CA LYS A 193 7.66 -12.06 27.39
C LYS A 193 6.41 -11.81 26.58
N PHE A 194 6.50 -10.97 25.55
CA PHE A 194 5.40 -10.76 24.62
C PHE A 194 5.12 -12.06 23.84
N LYS A 195 3.93 -12.61 23.99
CA LYS A 195 3.52 -13.88 23.38
C LYS A 195 2.98 -13.62 21.98
N HIS A 196 3.53 -14.32 21.00
CA HIS A 196 3.14 -14.16 19.60
C HIS A 196 3.31 -15.47 18.82
N GLY A 197 2.49 -15.65 17.80
CA GLY A 197 2.71 -16.60 16.73
C GLY A 197 3.92 -16.18 15.84
N ARG A 198 4.06 -16.77 14.68
CA ARG A 198 5.07 -16.33 13.71
C ARG A 198 4.68 -14.94 13.16
N VAL A 199 5.59 -13.98 13.26
CA VAL A 199 5.44 -12.64 12.71
C VAL A 199 6.39 -12.45 11.56
N MET A 200 5.85 -12.14 10.39
CA MET A 200 6.59 -11.85 9.16
C MET A 200 6.38 -10.39 8.79
N VAL A 201 7.43 -9.73 8.28
CA VAL A 201 7.32 -8.38 7.74
C VAL A 201 7.91 -8.37 6.33
N ALA A 202 7.22 -7.75 5.40
CA ALA A 202 7.69 -7.54 4.03
C ALA A 202 7.56 -6.06 3.66
N LEU A 203 8.69 -5.42 3.38
CA LEU A 203 8.73 -4.05 2.89
C LEU A 203 9.02 -4.06 1.40
N SER A 204 8.09 -3.50 0.62
CA SER A 204 8.09 -3.55 -0.84
C SER A 204 8.70 -2.31 -1.48
N GLN A 205 8.83 -2.35 -2.80
CA GLN A 205 9.27 -1.27 -3.67
C GLN A 205 8.30 -1.10 -4.83
N ASN A 206 8.25 0.10 -5.42
CA ASN A 206 7.42 0.43 -6.57
C ASN A 206 5.92 0.13 -6.33
N GLU A 207 5.45 0.31 -5.08
CA GLU A 207 4.04 0.17 -4.73
C GLU A 207 3.23 1.29 -5.38
N ASP A 208 3.63 2.54 -5.20
CA ASP A 208 2.98 3.75 -5.68
C ASP A 208 2.79 3.82 -7.21
N VAL A 209 3.50 2.97 -7.94
CA VAL A 209 3.31 2.76 -9.38
C VAL A 209 2.67 1.40 -9.71
N GLY A 210 2.05 0.74 -8.70
CA GLY A 210 1.27 -0.48 -8.86
C GLY A 210 2.09 -1.72 -9.17
N LYS A 211 3.37 -1.78 -8.80
CA LYS A 211 4.31 -2.85 -9.18
C LYS A 211 4.85 -3.66 -8.00
N ALA A 212 4.36 -3.45 -6.76
CA ALA A 212 4.86 -4.13 -5.57
C ALA A 212 4.92 -5.67 -5.69
N ALA A 213 3.98 -6.28 -6.39
CA ALA A 213 3.97 -7.74 -6.55
C ALA A 213 4.99 -8.27 -7.58
N LEU A 214 5.56 -7.42 -8.47
CA LEU A 214 6.36 -7.90 -9.61
C LEU A 214 7.62 -8.67 -9.20
N ARG A 215 8.28 -8.27 -8.13
CA ARG A 215 9.54 -8.84 -7.64
C ARG A 215 9.44 -9.43 -6.24
N TYR A 216 8.22 -9.50 -5.70
CA TYR A 216 8.00 -10.18 -4.43
C TYR A 216 8.32 -11.68 -4.55
N ASP A 217 9.03 -12.22 -3.56
CA ASP A 217 9.30 -13.66 -3.47
C ASP A 217 8.30 -14.33 -2.52
N PRO A 218 7.26 -15.02 -3.03
CA PRO A 218 6.26 -15.66 -2.18
C PRO A 218 6.81 -16.86 -1.38
N LYS A 219 8.03 -17.29 -1.67
CA LYS A 219 8.69 -18.43 -0.99
C LYS A 219 9.70 -18.01 0.07
N VAL A 220 9.94 -16.71 0.24
CA VAL A 220 10.97 -16.19 1.16
C VAL A 220 10.74 -16.67 2.60
N PHE A 221 9.50 -16.79 3.00
CA PHE A 221 9.09 -17.24 4.33
C PHE A 221 8.88 -18.78 4.42
N GLY A 222 8.90 -19.50 3.30
CA GLY A 222 8.65 -20.93 3.21
C GLY A 222 7.18 -21.29 3.19
N ASP A 223 6.39 -20.78 4.12
CA ASP A 223 4.96 -21.09 4.27
C ASP A 223 4.08 -19.89 3.92
N LYS A 224 2.83 -20.18 3.51
CA LYS A 224 1.78 -19.19 3.31
C LYS A 224 1.42 -18.54 4.65
N PRO A 225 1.30 -17.19 4.74
CA PRO A 225 0.74 -16.53 5.92
C PRO A 225 -0.75 -16.86 6.10
N ASP A 226 -1.19 -16.98 7.34
CA ASP A 226 -2.61 -17.18 7.66
C ASP A 226 -3.39 -15.86 7.63
N VAL A 227 -2.71 -14.74 7.97
CA VAL A 227 -3.25 -13.38 8.02
C VAL A 227 -2.27 -12.43 7.36
N VAL A 228 -2.79 -11.47 6.60
CA VAL A 228 -2.02 -10.37 5.99
C VAL A 228 -2.62 -9.02 6.43
N ILE A 229 -1.75 -8.10 6.84
CA ILE A 229 -2.09 -6.71 7.15
C ILE A 229 -1.17 -5.80 6.35
N ASP A 230 -1.75 -4.89 5.62
CA ASP A 230 -1.06 -3.83 4.89
C ASP A 230 -1.14 -2.56 5.75
N VAL A 231 -0.02 -2.07 6.25
CA VAL A 231 0.03 -0.88 7.10
C VAL A 231 0.30 0.31 6.19
N ASP A 232 -0.70 0.67 5.39
CA ASP A 232 -0.60 1.61 4.27
C ASP A 232 -1.93 2.36 4.02
N GLY A 233 -2.80 2.44 5.04
CA GLY A 233 -4.10 3.12 4.91
C GLY A 233 -4.01 4.62 5.20
N ASP A 234 -4.86 5.39 4.53
CA ASP A 234 -4.97 6.86 4.59
C ASP A 234 -5.91 7.39 5.68
N SER A 235 -6.72 6.53 6.28
CA SER A 235 -7.82 6.96 7.17
C SER A 235 -7.65 6.42 8.59
N HIS A 236 -7.52 7.34 9.54
CA HIS A 236 -7.24 7.01 10.95
C HIS A 236 -8.38 6.25 11.66
N ASP A 237 -9.61 6.26 11.11
CA ASP A 237 -10.80 5.64 11.69
C ASP A 237 -11.33 4.45 10.87
N ARG A 238 -10.59 4.00 9.85
CA ARG A 238 -11.02 2.96 8.91
C ARG A 238 -9.95 1.90 8.68
N PHE A 239 -10.42 0.72 8.28
CA PHE A 239 -9.58 -0.34 7.72
C PHE A 239 -10.31 -1.01 6.54
N SER A 240 -9.56 -1.52 5.56
CA SER A 240 -10.15 -2.09 4.36
C SER A 240 -10.58 -3.54 4.57
N VAL A 241 -11.78 -3.90 4.06
CA VAL A 241 -12.31 -5.27 4.02
C VAL A 241 -12.64 -5.73 2.61
N ALA A 242 -12.63 -4.82 1.67
CA ALA A 242 -12.86 -5.07 0.24
C ALA A 242 -12.21 -3.96 -0.58
N ASN A 243 -11.87 -4.25 -1.82
CA ASN A 243 -11.45 -3.28 -2.81
C ASN A 243 -11.93 -3.69 -4.19
N PHE A 244 -11.79 -2.84 -5.19
CA PHE A 244 -12.02 -3.24 -6.57
C PHE A 244 -11.11 -4.41 -6.98
N THR A 245 -11.61 -5.32 -7.81
CA THR A 245 -10.75 -5.99 -8.79
C THR A 245 -10.48 -5.01 -9.93
N ALA A 246 -9.24 -4.91 -10.35
CA ALA A 246 -8.79 -4.04 -11.42
C ALA A 246 -8.24 -4.83 -12.59
N GLU A 247 -8.89 -4.68 -13.74
CA GLU A 247 -8.40 -5.26 -14.99
C GLU A 247 -8.11 -4.18 -16.03
N PHE A 248 -7.11 -4.44 -16.86
CA PHE A 248 -6.78 -3.64 -18.05
C PHE A 248 -6.99 -4.48 -19.29
N HIS A 249 -7.80 -3.96 -20.22
CA HIS A 249 -8.04 -4.59 -21.52
C HIS A 249 -7.56 -3.70 -22.64
N THR A 250 -6.91 -4.30 -23.65
CA THR A 250 -6.40 -3.59 -24.82
C THR A 250 -7.08 -4.14 -26.07
N TYR A 251 -7.59 -3.24 -26.91
CA TYR A 251 -8.24 -3.56 -28.18
C TYR A 251 -7.49 -2.91 -29.32
N TYR A 252 -7.08 -3.69 -30.30
CA TYR A 252 -6.34 -3.26 -31.47
C TYR A 252 -7.27 -3.17 -32.68
N PHE A 253 -7.26 -2.03 -33.35
CA PHE A 253 -8.03 -1.73 -34.55
C PHE A 253 -7.05 -1.60 -35.72
N LYS A 254 -6.93 -2.64 -36.53
CA LYS A 254 -6.07 -2.66 -37.68
C LYS A 254 -6.81 -2.05 -38.89
N GLY A 255 -6.41 -0.83 -39.24
CA GLY A 255 -7.00 -0.11 -40.34
C GLY A 255 -6.36 -0.41 -41.68
N ASN A 256 -6.91 0.16 -42.74
CA ASN A 256 -6.36 0.17 -44.07
C ASN A 256 -6.63 1.52 -44.72
N ASP A 257 -5.57 2.27 -44.95
CA ASP A 257 -5.69 3.63 -45.49
C ASP A 257 -5.74 3.61 -47.03
N VAL A 258 -6.70 4.31 -47.58
CA VAL A 258 -6.84 4.59 -49.01
C VAL A 258 -7.27 6.03 -49.18
N HIS A 259 -7.04 6.60 -50.37
CA HIS A 259 -7.54 7.95 -50.66
C HIS A 259 -9.07 8.03 -50.46
N PRO A 260 -9.58 8.97 -49.64
CA PRO A 260 -11.01 9.03 -49.24
C PRO A 260 -11.98 9.02 -50.46
N GLY A 261 -11.58 9.59 -51.57
CA GLY A 261 -12.34 9.57 -52.85
C GLY A 261 -12.57 8.17 -53.42
N HIS A 262 -11.78 7.17 -53.00
CA HIS A 262 -11.89 5.76 -53.41
C HIS A 262 -12.41 4.84 -52.32
N ALA A 263 -12.80 5.39 -51.17
CA ALA A 263 -13.23 4.62 -50.00
C ALA A 263 -14.44 3.69 -50.26
N LYS A 264 -15.33 4.07 -51.22
CA LYS A 264 -16.53 3.29 -51.58
C LYS A 264 -16.19 1.96 -52.27
N GLU A 265 -14.96 1.77 -52.78
CA GLU A 265 -14.53 0.53 -53.43
C GLU A 265 -14.28 -0.63 -52.43
N GLY A 266 -14.64 -0.47 -51.18
CA GLY A 266 -14.59 -1.53 -50.14
C GLY A 266 -13.19 -1.86 -49.65
N LYS A 267 -12.21 -0.97 -49.87
CA LYS A 267 -10.81 -1.15 -49.42
C LYS A 267 -10.41 -0.28 -48.24
N TYR A 268 -11.25 0.69 -47.86
CA TYR A 268 -10.99 1.61 -46.78
C TYR A 268 -11.43 1.04 -45.43
N GLY A 269 -10.53 0.94 -44.49
CA GLY A 269 -10.79 0.52 -43.09
C GLY A 269 -10.43 1.64 -42.14
N ASP A 270 -11.40 2.51 -41.80
CA ASP A 270 -11.20 3.65 -40.90
C ASP A 270 -11.15 3.19 -39.44
N ALA A 271 -9.95 2.87 -38.98
CA ALA A 271 -9.72 2.42 -37.59
C ALA A 271 -10.03 3.49 -36.56
N ARG A 272 -9.87 4.79 -36.87
CA ARG A 272 -10.22 5.89 -35.97
C ARG A 272 -11.70 5.93 -35.66
N THR A 273 -12.52 5.94 -36.72
CA THR A 273 -13.98 5.95 -36.59
C THR A 273 -14.48 4.68 -35.92
N ALA A 274 -13.87 3.52 -36.24
CA ALA A 274 -14.20 2.25 -35.60
C ALA A 274 -13.88 2.24 -34.09
N ALA A 275 -12.72 2.78 -33.68
CA ALA A 275 -12.35 2.91 -32.28
C ALA A 275 -13.31 3.84 -31.50
N ALA A 276 -13.67 4.99 -32.10
CA ALA A 276 -14.66 5.90 -31.53
C ALA A 276 -16.05 5.24 -31.42
N TYR A 277 -16.46 4.47 -32.45
CA TYR A 277 -17.72 3.72 -32.45
C TYR A 277 -17.74 2.64 -31.35
N PHE A 278 -16.63 1.92 -31.16
CA PHE A 278 -16.48 0.95 -30.08
C PHE A 278 -16.68 1.58 -28.70
N VAL A 279 -15.99 2.69 -28.42
CA VAL A 279 -16.10 3.42 -27.15
C VAL A 279 -17.52 3.98 -26.95
N GLY A 280 -18.12 4.51 -28.02
CA GLY A 280 -19.48 5.08 -27.96
C GLY A 280 -20.59 4.06 -27.69
N GLN A 281 -20.29 2.76 -27.69
CA GLN A 281 -21.25 1.71 -27.34
C GLN A 281 -21.23 1.34 -25.85
N ILE A 282 -20.24 1.83 -25.09
CA ILE A 282 -20.18 1.59 -23.65
C ILE A 282 -21.28 2.43 -22.99
N PRO A 283 -22.21 1.82 -22.24
CA PRO A 283 -23.32 2.54 -21.63
C PRO A 283 -22.83 3.63 -20.68
N PRO A 284 -23.34 4.87 -20.76
CA PRO A 284 -22.91 5.98 -19.90
C PRO A 284 -23.10 5.69 -18.41
N GLU A 285 -24.09 4.87 -18.05
CA GLU A 285 -24.39 4.50 -16.67
C GLU A 285 -23.32 3.60 -16.00
N ILE A 286 -22.37 3.04 -16.77
CA ILE A 286 -21.23 2.31 -16.24
C ILE A 286 -19.90 3.08 -16.37
N HIS A 287 -19.94 4.36 -16.76
CA HIS A 287 -18.77 5.21 -16.75
C HIS A 287 -18.39 5.61 -15.30
N PRO A 288 -17.11 5.94 -15.03
CA PRO A 288 -16.67 6.34 -13.69
C PRO A 288 -17.48 7.49 -13.09
N SER A 289 -17.90 8.47 -13.92
CA SER A 289 -18.67 9.63 -13.49
C SER A 289 -20.11 9.32 -13.06
N ALA A 290 -20.61 8.13 -13.34
CA ALA A 290 -21.97 7.68 -13.00
C ALA A 290 -21.98 6.61 -11.88
N ARG A 291 -20.82 6.31 -11.28
CA ARG A 291 -20.66 5.21 -10.34
C ARG A 291 -20.05 5.68 -9.02
N ASP A 292 -20.60 5.20 -7.93
CA ASP A 292 -20.18 5.55 -6.57
C ASP A 292 -20.19 4.31 -5.65
N GLY A 293 -19.62 4.43 -4.45
CA GLY A 293 -19.54 3.35 -3.47
C GLY A 293 -18.92 2.07 -4.07
N GLU A 294 -19.59 0.95 -3.90
CA GLU A 294 -19.15 -0.35 -4.41
C GLU A 294 -19.57 -0.64 -5.87
N GLN A 295 -20.07 0.35 -6.59
CA GLN A 295 -20.42 0.21 -7.99
C GLN A 295 -19.16 0.23 -8.86
N GLY A 296 -18.98 -0.82 -9.67
CA GLY A 296 -17.88 -0.90 -10.63
C GLY A 296 -18.09 -0.05 -11.87
N TYR A 297 -17.05 0.14 -12.67
CA TYR A 297 -17.11 0.97 -13.88
C TYR A 297 -16.22 0.44 -15.00
N VAL A 298 -16.52 0.91 -16.23
CA VAL A 298 -15.69 0.74 -17.43
C VAL A 298 -15.17 2.10 -17.86
N HIS A 299 -13.85 2.25 -17.95
CA HIS A 299 -13.19 3.50 -18.32
C HIS A 299 -12.27 3.30 -19.52
N CYS A 300 -12.69 3.79 -20.70
CA CYS A 300 -11.77 3.97 -21.82
C CYS A 300 -10.87 5.17 -21.55
N TYR A 301 -9.64 4.93 -21.16
CA TYR A 301 -8.73 5.99 -20.75
C TYR A 301 -7.73 6.43 -21.84
N SER A 302 -7.58 5.62 -22.91
CA SER A 302 -6.72 5.99 -24.05
C SER A 302 -7.31 5.50 -25.37
N ILE A 303 -7.17 6.33 -26.39
CA ILE A 303 -7.33 5.99 -27.82
C ILE A 303 -6.12 6.58 -28.52
N GLU A 304 -5.19 5.74 -28.95
CA GLU A 304 -3.89 6.17 -29.46
C GLU A 304 -3.46 5.37 -30.68
N HIS A 305 -2.44 5.86 -31.39
CA HIS A 305 -1.79 5.09 -32.42
C HIS A 305 -0.77 4.12 -31.82
N PRO A 306 -0.75 2.85 -32.23
CA PRO A 306 0.30 1.94 -31.84
C PRO A 306 1.64 2.31 -32.51
N ALA A 307 2.75 1.82 -31.94
CA ALA A 307 4.07 1.85 -32.54
C ALA A 307 4.49 0.45 -33.02
N ASP A 308 5.36 0.40 -34.02
CA ASP A 308 6.03 -0.83 -34.42
C ASP A 308 7.20 -1.19 -33.51
N GLU A 309 7.86 -2.30 -33.73
CA GLU A 309 9.03 -2.79 -32.97
C GLU A 309 10.23 -1.81 -32.93
N ASN A 310 10.27 -0.84 -33.85
CA ASN A 310 11.31 0.19 -33.93
C ASN A 310 10.84 1.52 -33.32
N GLY A 311 9.64 1.58 -32.72
CA GLY A 311 9.05 2.77 -32.13
C GLY A 311 8.39 3.73 -33.15
N ASN A 312 8.23 3.33 -34.43
CA ASN A 312 7.55 4.18 -35.40
C ASN A 312 6.04 4.07 -35.28
N ILE A 313 5.36 5.21 -35.30
CA ILE A 313 3.90 5.28 -35.17
C ILE A 313 3.20 4.70 -36.39
N ILE A 314 2.31 3.73 -36.22
CA ILE A 314 1.47 3.13 -37.25
C ILE A 314 0.19 3.97 -37.40
N LYS A 315 0.20 4.95 -38.29
CA LYS A 315 -0.88 5.97 -38.44
C LYS A 315 -2.22 5.42 -38.90
N THR A 316 -2.23 4.23 -39.52
CA THR A 316 -3.47 3.59 -40.03
C THR A 316 -4.24 2.87 -38.91
N ASP A 317 -3.58 2.54 -37.82
CA ASP A 317 -4.09 1.67 -36.76
C ASP A 317 -4.36 2.47 -35.47
N TYR A 318 -5.26 1.94 -34.64
CA TYR A 318 -5.56 2.50 -33.33
C TYR A 318 -5.59 1.42 -32.25
N VAL A 319 -5.25 1.83 -31.04
CA VAL A 319 -5.37 1.03 -29.83
C VAL A 319 -6.32 1.75 -28.87
N VAL A 320 -7.28 1.00 -28.32
CA VAL A 320 -8.14 1.46 -27.22
C VAL A 320 -7.76 0.71 -25.96
N LYS A 321 -7.38 1.46 -24.93
CA LYS A 321 -7.07 0.93 -23.60
C LYS A 321 -8.23 1.17 -22.65
N VAL A 322 -8.67 0.13 -21.94
CA VAL A 322 -9.86 0.13 -21.10
C VAL A 322 -9.50 -0.39 -19.71
N ARG A 323 -9.93 0.34 -18.68
CA ARG A 323 -9.90 -0.11 -17.27
C ARG A 323 -11.26 -0.63 -16.88
N LEU A 324 -11.30 -1.82 -16.28
CA LEU A 324 -12.46 -2.38 -15.60
C LEU A 324 -12.21 -2.31 -14.10
N ARG A 325 -13.22 -1.92 -13.35
CA ARG A 325 -13.23 -1.94 -11.88
C ARG A 325 -14.55 -2.54 -11.44
N TYR A 326 -14.50 -3.49 -10.49
CA TYR A 326 -15.70 -4.12 -9.95
C TYR A 326 -15.42 -4.75 -8.57
N PHE A 327 -16.41 -4.72 -7.68
CA PHE A 327 -16.36 -5.44 -6.41
C PHE A 327 -16.87 -6.86 -6.54
N ASP A 328 -17.93 -7.07 -7.34
CA ASP A 328 -18.58 -8.36 -7.56
C ASP A 328 -18.16 -9.00 -8.89
N LYS A 329 -17.84 -10.29 -8.87
CA LYS A 329 -17.40 -11.02 -10.09
C LYS A 329 -18.46 -11.03 -11.19
N ASN A 330 -19.77 -11.03 -10.83
CA ASN A 330 -20.82 -11.00 -11.83
C ASN A 330 -20.88 -9.62 -12.52
N GLU A 331 -20.59 -8.54 -11.79
CA GLU A 331 -20.44 -7.21 -12.40
C GLU A 331 -19.26 -7.18 -13.37
N GLY A 332 -18.12 -7.77 -13.00
CA GLY A 332 -16.96 -7.92 -13.88
C GLY A 332 -17.30 -8.68 -15.16
N GLU A 333 -17.99 -9.81 -15.05
CA GLU A 333 -18.45 -10.58 -16.22
C GLU A 333 -19.46 -9.79 -17.08
N TYR A 334 -20.33 -8.99 -16.47
CA TYR A 334 -21.22 -8.08 -17.21
C TYR A 334 -20.42 -7.03 -17.99
N GLN A 335 -19.42 -6.39 -17.38
CA GLN A 335 -18.55 -5.42 -18.05
C GLN A 335 -17.79 -6.03 -19.23
N LYS A 336 -17.20 -7.22 -19.03
CA LYS A 336 -16.50 -7.98 -20.09
C LYS A 336 -17.42 -8.32 -21.26
N ARG A 337 -18.66 -8.72 -20.97
CA ARG A 337 -19.68 -9.01 -22.00
C ARG A 337 -20.02 -7.77 -22.82
N ILE A 338 -20.21 -6.60 -22.20
CA ILE A 338 -20.45 -5.33 -22.92
C ILE A 338 -19.31 -5.05 -23.90
N LEU A 339 -18.06 -5.19 -23.46
CA LEU A 339 -16.90 -4.94 -24.31
C LEU A 339 -16.81 -5.93 -25.47
N ALA A 340 -17.12 -7.22 -25.24
CA ALA A 340 -17.13 -8.24 -26.28
C ALA A 340 -18.25 -7.99 -27.31
N GLU A 341 -19.44 -7.59 -26.84
CA GLU A 341 -20.56 -7.19 -27.72
C GLU A 341 -20.20 -5.94 -28.54
N SER A 342 -19.58 -4.93 -27.92
CA SER A 342 -19.13 -3.71 -28.58
C SER A 342 -18.08 -4.02 -29.66
N MET A 343 -17.14 -4.91 -29.39
CA MET A 343 -16.17 -5.39 -30.38
C MET A 343 -16.87 -6.07 -31.56
N THR A 344 -17.81 -6.97 -31.29
CA THR A 344 -18.57 -7.69 -32.34
C THR A 344 -19.37 -6.73 -33.22
N LYS A 345 -20.11 -5.78 -32.61
CA LYS A 345 -20.89 -4.76 -33.32
C LYS A 345 -19.99 -3.87 -34.17
N THR A 346 -18.82 -3.50 -33.64
CA THR A 346 -17.86 -2.68 -34.38
C THR A 346 -17.29 -3.42 -35.58
N GLN A 347 -16.93 -4.70 -35.44
CA GLN A 347 -16.45 -5.50 -36.57
C GLN A 347 -17.54 -5.66 -37.66
N LEU A 348 -18.80 -5.77 -37.28
CA LEU A 348 -19.92 -5.82 -38.24
C LEU A 348 -20.14 -4.48 -38.95
N ALA A 349 -20.03 -3.36 -38.22
CA ALA A 349 -20.21 -2.02 -38.78
C ALA A 349 -19.04 -1.60 -39.68
N PHE A 350 -17.85 -2.12 -39.43
CA PHE A 350 -16.60 -1.80 -40.16
C PHE A 350 -15.95 -3.09 -40.70
N PRO A 351 -16.51 -3.72 -41.74
CA PRO A 351 -16.05 -5.03 -42.22
C PRO A 351 -14.68 -5.02 -42.88
N ASN A 352 -14.17 -3.84 -43.26
CA ASN A 352 -12.91 -3.68 -43.98
C ASN A 352 -11.68 -3.49 -43.07
N LEU A 353 -11.86 -3.56 -41.77
CA LEU A 353 -10.80 -3.53 -40.76
C LEU A 353 -10.87 -4.75 -39.85
N THR A 354 -9.89 -4.95 -39.02
CA THR A 354 -9.91 -6.03 -38.02
C THR A 354 -9.85 -5.43 -36.62
N VAL A 355 -10.76 -5.88 -35.73
CA VAL A 355 -10.75 -5.54 -34.31
C VAL A 355 -10.36 -6.79 -33.52
N THR A 356 -9.33 -6.67 -32.69
CA THR A 356 -8.86 -7.78 -31.83
C THR A 356 -8.62 -7.30 -30.40
N LYS A 357 -8.96 -8.15 -29.42
CA LYS A 357 -8.49 -7.97 -28.04
C LYS A 357 -7.05 -8.48 -27.98
N THR A 358 -6.09 -7.63 -27.65
CA THR A 358 -4.66 -7.94 -27.66
C THR A 358 -4.03 -8.07 -26.28
N GLY A 359 -4.71 -7.61 -25.23
CA GLY A 359 -4.22 -7.69 -23.86
C GLY A 359 -5.35 -7.76 -22.87
N ASP A 360 -5.06 -8.46 -21.75
CA ASP A 360 -5.90 -8.50 -20.58
C ASP A 360 -4.99 -8.83 -19.36
N VAL A 361 -5.00 -7.94 -18.38
CA VAL A 361 -4.14 -8.03 -17.20
C VAL A 361 -4.94 -7.67 -15.97
N THR A 362 -4.94 -8.55 -14.97
CA THR A 362 -5.44 -8.22 -13.62
C THR A 362 -4.29 -7.58 -12.84
N GLN A 363 -4.45 -6.30 -12.50
CA GLN A 363 -3.47 -5.56 -11.72
C GLN A 363 -3.57 -5.91 -10.23
N TYR A 364 -4.80 -5.92 -9.71
CA TYR A 364 -5.09 -6.35 -8.34
C TYR A 364 -6.47 -7.01 -8.25
N GLU A 365 -6.64 -7.86 -7.24
CA GLU A 365 -7.87 -8.62 -6.98
C GLU A 365 -8.59 -8.05 -5.76
N ASN A 366 -9.91 -8.24 -5.65
CA ASN A 366 -10.65 -7.87 -4.45
C ASN A 366 -10.23 -8.78 -3.27
N ILE A 367 -9.68 -8.17 -2.22
CA ILE A 367 -9.22 -8.87 -1.01
C ILE A 367 -10.34 -9.64 -0.32
N ALA A 368 -11.60 -9.17 -0.41
CA ALA A 368 -12.75 -9.79 0.22
C ALA A 368 -12.96 -11.25 -0.19
N TYR A 369 -12.49 -11.66 -1.38
CA TYR A 369 -12.69 -13.03 -1.85
C TYR A 369 -11.93 -14.07 -1.02
N THR A 370 -10.84 -13.68 -0.36
CA THR A 370 -9.97 -14.58 0.41
C THR A 370 -9.58 -14.01 1.79
N LEU A 371 -10.17 -12.87 2.18
CA LEU A 371 -9.96 -12.28 3.51
C LEU A 371 -10.48 -13.24 4.60
N PRO A 372 -9.66 -13.58 5.61
CA PRO A 372 -10.12 -14.41 6.72
C PRO A 372 -11.32 -13.77 7.45
N SER A 373 -12.44 -14.49 7.56
CA SER A 373 -13.71 -13.95 8.07
C SER A 373 -13.66 -13.45 9.52
N PHE A 374 -12.67 -13.90 10.30
CA PHE A 374 -12.46 -13.47 11.68
C PHE A 374 -11.64 -12.17 11.79
N LEU A 375 -10.91 -11.80 10.73
CA LEU A 375 -9.92 -10.72 10.80
C LEU A 375 -10.56 -9.35 11.07
N PRO A 376 -11.69 -8.95 10.45
CA PRO A 376 -12.29 -7.65 10.71
C PRO A 376 -12.58 -7.39 12.19
N SER A 377 -13.19 -8.36 12.89
CA SER A 377 -13.50 -8.21 14.32
C SER A 377 -12.25 -8.12 15.20
N MET A 378 -11.15 -8.76 14.81
CA MET A 378 -9.87 -8.65 15.52
C MET A 378 -9.23 -7.27 15.33
N ILE A 379 -9.31 -6.69 14.12
CA ILE A 379 -8.82 -5.32 13.86
C ILE A 379 -9.64 -4.30 14.65
N GLU A 380 -10.98 -4.39 14.63
CA GLU A 380 -11.85 -3.51 15.44
C GLU A 380 -11.48 -3.56 16.91
N LYS A 381 -11.30 -4.76 17.46
CA LYS A 381 -10.92 -4.92 18.87
C LYS A 381 -9.52 -4.38 19.15
N ALA A 382 -8.53 -4.74 18.35
CA ALA A 382 -7.14 -4.35 18.56
C ALA A 382 -6.94 -2.82 18.47
N SER A 383 -7.59 -2.17 17.51
CA SER A 383 -7.58 -0.72 17.34
C SER A 383 -8.30 0.02 18.46
N SER A 384 -9.46 -0.49 18.88
CA SER A 384 -10.21 0.07 20.02
C SER A 384 -9.43 -0.04 21.33
N ASP A 385 -8.80 -1.19 21.60
CA ASP A 385 -7.99 -1.42 22.81
C ASP A 385 -6.72 -0.53 22.82
N ALA A 386 -6.22 -0.14 21.67
CA ALA A 386 -5.11 0.82 21.52
C ALA A 386 -5.55 2.29 21.67
N GLY A 387 -6.85 2.58 21.69
CA GLY A 387 -7.39 3.94 21.75
C GLY A 387 -7.47 4.65 20.39
N MET A 388 -7.42 3.91 19.30
CA MET A 388 -7.58 4.38 17.89
C MET A 388 -8.62 3.49 17.20
N PRO A 389 -9.92 3.58 17.56
CA PRO A 389 -10.93 2.69 17.02
C PRO A 389 -11.10 2.88 15.52
N MET A 390 -11.01 1.78 14.76
CA MET A 390 -11.20 1.74 13.33
C MET A 390 -12.45 0.91 12.99
N SER A 391 -13.11 1.24 11.88
CA SER A 391 -14.28 0.52 11.36
C SER A 391 -14.06 0.06 9.91
N PRO A 392 -14.72 -1.05 9.49
CA PRO A 392 -14.49 -1.61 8.16
C PRO A 392 -15.01 -0.68 7.05
N ARG A 393 -14.27 -0.61 5.94
CA ARG A 393 -14.71 0.06 4.71
C ARG A 393 -14.29 -0.71 3.46
N SER A 394 -14.95 -0.41 2.34
CA SER A 394 -14.55 -0.82 1.00
C SER A 394 -13.74 0.29 0.32
N GLU A 395 -12.63 -0.09 -0.34
CA GLU A 395 -11.73 0.84 -1.01
C GLU A 395 -11.98 0.88 -2.52
N ARG A 396 -11.87 2.05 -3.13
CA ARG A 396 -11.95 2.21 -4.60
C ARG A 396 -10.57 2.17 -5.28
N GLY A 397 -9.56 1.73 -4.57
CA GLY A 397 -8.16 1.53 -5.00
C GLY A 397 -7.68 0.10 -4.79
N GLY A 398 -6.41 -0.12 -5.02
CA GLY A 398 -5.70 -1.35 -4.67
C GLY A 398 -4.63 -1.05 -3.62
N THR A 399 -4.13 -2.10 -2.97
CA THR A 399 -3.06 -2.06 -1.99
C THR A 399 -2.00 -3.10 -2.35
N THR A 400 -0.87 -3.09 -1.69
CA THR A 400 0.14 -4.16 -1.83
C THR A 400 -0.51 -5.54 -1.67
N SER A 401 -1.36 -5.72 -0.66
CA SER A 401 -2.06 -6.98 -0.42
C SER A 401 -2.93 -7.40 -1.62
N ALA A 402 -3.69 -6.49 -2.20
CA ALA A 402 -4.53 -6.76 -3.37
C ALA A 402 -3.72 -7.17 -4.61
N MET A 403 -2.57 -6.52 -4.83
CA MET A 403 -1.61 -6.91 -5.90
C MET A 403 -1.02 -8.29 -5.66
N MET A 404 -0.68 -8.63 -4.41
CA MET A 404 -0.14 -9.94 -4.03
C MET A 404 -1.16 -11.06 -4.27
N VAL A 405 -2.44 -10.85 -3.91
CA VAL A 405 -3.52 -11.82 -4.16
C VAL A 405 -3.68 -12.09 -5.66
N ALA A 406 -3.68 -11.04 -6.50
CA ALA A 406 -3.80 -11.19 -7.94
C ALA A 406 -2.67 -12.03 -8.54
N LYS A 407 -1.44 -11.82 -8.07
CA LYS A 407 -0.25 -12.47 -8.62
C LYS A 407 0.04 -13.84 -7.99
N PHE A 408 -0.28 -14.03 -6.72
CA PHE A 408 0.05 -15.22 -5.94
C PHE A 408 -1.19 -15.78 -5.20
N PRO A 409 -2.30 -16.11 -5.89
CA PRO A 409 -3.57 -16.46 -5.23
C PRO A 409 -3.47 -17.68 -4.32
N ASP A 410 -2.57 -18.62 -4.62
CA ASP A 410 -2.34 -19.80 -3.80
C ASP A 410 -1.43 -19.56 -2.59
N ALA A 411 -0.60 -18.52 -2.66
CA ALA A 411 0.42 -18.21 -1.65
C ALA A 411 0.05 -17.05 -0.73
N MET A 412 -0.97 -16.23 -1.08
CA MET A 412 -1.38 -15.06 -0.30
C MET A 412 -2.88 -15.06 -0.06
N PRO A 413 -3.37 -14.94 1.19
CA PRO A 413 -4.76 -14.61 1.46
C PRO A 413 -5.00 -13.12 1.22
N GLY A 414 -6.25 -12.69 1.13
CA GLY A 414 -6.62 -11.28 1.18
C GLY A 414 -6.15 -10.67 2.50
N GLY A 415 -5.53 -9.52 2.43
CA GLY A 415 -5.08 -8.76 3.59
C GLY A 415 -5.87 -7.48 3.76
N SER A 416 -6.02 -7.03 4.99
CA SER A 416 -6.68 -5.78 5.34
C SER A 416 -5.66 -4.64 5.37
N GLY A 417 -5.96 -3.52 4.71
CA GLY A 417 -5.22 -2.27 4.88
C GLY A 417 -5.67 -1.57 6.17
N ILE A 418 -4.74 -1.21 7.02
CA ILE A 418 -4.98 -0.39 8.22
C ILE A 418 -4.25 0.93 8.09
N TYR A 419 -4.69 1.95 8.81
CA TYR A 419 -4.04 3.25 8.87
C TYR A 419 -2.54 3.13 9.15
N SER A 420 -1.71 3.89 8.44
CA SER A 420 -0.25 3.91 8.60
C SER A 420 0.26 5.16 9.32
N GLY A 421 -0.55 6.20 9.40
CA GLY A 421 -0.17 7.51 9.93
C GLY A 421 0.02 8.58 8.86
N GLN A 422 -0.15 8.23 7.59
CA GLN A 422 -0.07 9.16 6.46
C GLN A 422 -1.32 10.02 6.33
N GLN A 423 -1.16 11.23 5.85
CA GLN A 423 -2.25 12.18 5.60
C GLN A 423 -1.92 13.05 4.39
N ALA A 424 -2.93 13.32 3.55
CA ALA A 424 -2.83 14.12 2.34
C ALA A 424 -1.72 13.64 1.39
N GLU A 425 -1.63 12.32 1.26
CA GLU A 425 -0.66 11.59 0.43
C GLU A 425 -0.64 12.11 -1.02
N HIS A 426 0.43 11.79 -1.77
CA HIS A 426 0.66 12.19 -3.16
C HIS A 426 0.63 13.71 -3.40
N SER A 427 0.89 14.51 -2.37
CA SER A 427 0.82 15.97 -2.45
C SER A 427 1.88 16.69 -1.62
N CYS A 428 2.07 17.99 -1.88
CA CYS A 428 2.91 18.85 -1.04
C CYS A 428 2.26 19.21 0.32
N TYR A 429 1.00 18.84 0.53
CA TYR A 429 0.30 18.97 1.81
C TYR A 429 0.53 17.79 2.76
N GLU A 430 1.28 16.79 2.36
CA GLU A 430 1.48 15.54 3.09
C GLU A 430 2.08 15.77 4.48
N TRP A 431 1.54 15.07 5.48
CA TRP A 431 1.95 15.17 6.88
C TRP A 431 1.67 13.90 7.68
N THR A 432 2.23 13.83 8.89
CA THR A 432 1.99 12.75 9.85
C THR A 432 2.02 13.24 11.30
N CYS A 433 1.48 12.43 12.22
CA CYS A 433 1.52 12.63 13.67
C CYS A 433 2.34 11.53 14.35
N ILE A 434 3.45 11.87 15.00
CA ILE A 434 4.36 10.92 15.66
C ILE A 434 3.68 10.19 16.82
N ASP A 435 2.76 10.84 17.52
CA ASP A 435 1.99 10.22 18.61
C ASP A 435 1.07 9.12 18.09
N GLU A 436 0.51 9.29 16.90
CA GLU A 436 -0.32 8.26 16.23
C GLU A 436 0.52 7.08 15.75
N LEU A 437 1.73 7.30 15.24
CA LEU A 437 2.62 6.20 14.87
C LEU A 437 2.92 5.28 16.06
N LEU A 438 3.10 5.83 17.26
CA LEU A 438 3.27 5.03 18.48
C LEU A 438 1.99 4.27 18.87
N THR A 439 0.82 4.88 18.63
CA THR A 439 -0.47 4.21 18.86
C THR A 439 -0.64 3.05 17.87
N LEU A 440 -0.24 3.22 16.61
CA LEU A 440 -0.28 2.17 15.59
C LEU A 440 0.63 0.98 15.92
N VAL A 441 1.80 1.21 16.54
CA VAL A 441 2.61 0.10 17.09
C VAL A 441 1.79 -0.72 18.09
N ASN A 442 1.03 -0.05 18.99
CA ASN A 442 0.16 -0.75 19.94
C ASN A 442 -1.02 -1.47 19.24
N VAL A 443 -1.60 -0.89 18.19
CA VAL A 443 -2.62 -1.57 17.37
C VAL A 443 -2.06 -2.88 16.81
N CYS A 444 -0.86 -2.85 16.21
CA CYS A 444 -0.21 -4.04 15.66
C CYS A 444 0.11 -5.07 16.75
N GLU A 445 0.59 -4.65 17.94
CA GLU A 445 0.84 -5.57 19.06
C GLU A 445 -0.46 -6.24 19.56
N ASN A 446 -1.54 -5.44 19.72
CA ASN A 446 -2.84 -5.96 20.12
C ASN A 446 -3.36 -6.96 19.11
N LEU A 447 -3.24 -6.66 17.80
CA LEU A 447 -3.68 -7.55 16.74
C LEU A 447 -2.89 -8.88 16.74
N ILE A 448 -1.57 -8.82 16.88
CA ILE A 448 -0.73 -10.02 17.03
C ILE A 448 -1.20 -10.86 18.23
N THR A 449 -1.55 -10.19 19.35
CA THR A 449 -2.05 -10.86 20.55
C THR A 449 -3.41 -11.52 20.31
N GLU A 450 -4.35 -10.83 19.66
CA GLU A 450 -5.67 -11.38 19.34
C GLU A 450 -5.55 -12.61 18.41
N ILE A 451 -4.66 -12.54 17.41
CA ILE A 451 -4.38 -13.66 16.48
C ILE A 451 -3.74 -14.84 17.24
N ALA A 452 -2.81 -14.59 18.17
CA ALA A 452 -2.17 -15.63 18.94
C ALA A 452 -3.10 -16.31 19.98
N ASN A 453 -4.21 -15.69 20.30
CA ASN A 453 -5.23 -16.22 21.23
C ASN A 453 -6.35 -16.99 20.51
N LYS A 454 -6.33 -17.04 19.17
CA LYS A 454 -7.32 -17.76 18.38
C LYS A 454 -7.03 -19.26 18.34
#